data_4f10cdf4fff4d5bd61bd30371abd9511
#
_entry.id   4f10cdf4fff4d5bd61bd30371abd9511
#
_cell.length_a   1.000
_cell.length_b   1.000
_cell.length_c   1.000
_cell.angle_alpha   90.00
_cell.angle_beta   90.00
_cell.angle_gamma   90.00
#
_symmetry.space_group_name_H-M   'P 1'
#
loop_
_entity.id
_entity.type
_entity.pdbx_description
1 polymer ?
#
loop_
_entity_poly.entity_id
_entity_poly.type
_entity_poly.pdbx_seq_one_letter_code
_entity_poly.pdbx_strand_id
1 'polypeptide(L)'
;MLADAPVDVIELINNLVVETYERMGITENTDCSAFSAEYFPLFSDLLETLQSKDKERMDSLTLRDMRTAELYLQKFVTGRYSDIWNAPSTLKTDADLIDFDFQSLFANKNNVVANAQMLLVFRFIEQEVINAREKNKGGANLHTLIIADEAHLYIDPKFPIALDFFYSMSKRI
;
A
#
# COMPACT_ATOMS: atom_id res chain seq x y z
N MET A 1 -3.21 -8.03 -7.00
CA MET A 1 -3.68 -8.92 -5.92
C MET A 1 -5.18 -9.13 -5.93
N LEU A 2 -5.97 -8.14 -6.31
CA LEU A 2 -7.41 -8.22 -6.52
C LEU A 2 -7.79 -8.16 -8.02
N ALA A 3 -6.83 -8.37 -8.92
CA ALA A 3 -7.04 -8.21 -10.37
C ALA A 3 -8.17 -9.10 -10.93
N ASP A 4 -8.41 -10.24 -10.28
CA ASP A 4 -9.46 -11.18 -10.66
C ASP A 4 -10.69 -11.13 -9.72
N ALA A 5 -10.75 -10.15 -8.82
CA ALA A 5 -11.89 -10.01 -7.93
C ALA A 5 -13.08 -9.35 -8.65
N PRO A 6 -14.33 -9.78 -8.39
CA PRO A 6 -15.51 -9.08 -8.87
C PRO A 6 -15.52 -7.62 -8.44
N VAL A 7 -16.07 -6.73 -9.27
CA VAL A 7 -16.12 -5.29 -9.00
C VAL A 7 -16.81 -5.01 -7.67
N ASP A 8 -17.91 -5.69 -7.37
CA ASP A 8 -18.66 -5.53 -6.11
C ASP A 8 -17.82 -5.88 -4.88
N VAL A 9 -16.94 -6.87 -4.99
CA VAL A 9 -15.99 -7.24 -3.90
C VAL A 9 -14.91 -6.17 -3.73
N ILE A 10 -14.43 -5.57 -4.82
CA ILE A 10 -13.46 -4.48 -4.76
C ILE A 10 -14.07 -3.26 -4.07
N GLU A 11 -15.28 -2.88 -4.47
CA GLU A 11 -16.04 -1.78 -3.86
C GLU A 11 -16.30 -2.04 -2.37
N LEU A 12 -16.69 -3.26 -2.01
CA LEU A 12 -16.88 -3.66 -0.61
C LEU A 12 -15.58 -3.46 0.20
N ILE A 13 -14.43 -3.89 -0.33
CA ILE A 13 -13.14 -3.74 0.34
C ILE A 13 -12.76 -2.26 0.44
N ASN A 14 -13.00 -1.45 -0.58
CA ASN A 14 -12.73 -0.01 -0.54
C ASN A 14 -13.53 0.68 0.58
N ASN A 15 -14.83 0.40 0.66
CA ASN A 15 -15.69 0.94 1.71
C ASN A 15 -15.25 0.45 3.10
N LEU A 16 -14.82 -0.80 3.20
CA LEU A 16 -14.32 -1.39 4.43
C LEU A 16 -13.04 -0.69 4.93
N VAL A 17 -12.15 -0.30 4.02
CA VAL A 17 -10.94 0.47 4.37
C VAL A 17 -11.35 1.78 5.04
N VAL A 18 -12.23 2.56 4.42
CA VAL A 18 -12.71 3.83 4.97
C VAL A 18 -13.33 3.63 6.35
N GLU A 19 -14.26 2.68 6.49
CA GLU A 19 -14.92 2.37 7.75
C GLU A 19 -13.93 1.94 8.85
N THR A 20 -12.89 1.18 8.49
CA THR A 20 -11.88 0.74 9.46
C THR A 20 -11.06 1.92 9.98
N TYR A 21 -10.66 2.85 9.09
CA TYR A 21 -9.98 4.07 9.50
C TYR A 21 -10.86 4.94 10.41
N GLU A 22 -12.15 5.13 10.06
CA GLU A 22 -13.10 5.88 10.87
C GLU A 22 -13.31 5.25 12.26
N ARG A 23 -13.38 3.93 12.35
CA ARG A 23 -13.47 3.21 13.65
C ARG A 23 -12.26 3.46 14.54
N MET A 24 -11.09 3.69 13.97
CA MET A 24 -9.88 4.09 14.70
C MET A 24 -9.78 5.61 14.96
N GLY A 25 -10.80 6.37 14.59
CA GLY A 25 -10.83 7.83 14.74
C GLY A 25 -10.04 8.59 13.71
N ILE A 26 -9.64 7.94 12.62
CA ILE A 26 -8.91 8.55 11.51
C ILE A 26 -9.90 8.87 10.39
N THR A 27 -10.06 10.16 10.09
CA THR A 27 -10.93 10.69 9.03
C THR A 27 -10.11 11.52 8.04
N GLU A 28 -10.72 11.96 6.95
CA GLU A 28 -10.07 12.83 5.95
C GLU A 28 -9.49 14.14 6.54
N ASN A 29 -10.04 14.59 7.67
CA ASN A 29 -9.59 15.82 8.33
C ASN A 29 -8.61 15.57 9.49
N THR A 30 -8.22 14.31 9.72
CA THR A 30 -7.31 13.96 10.81
C THR A 30 -5.86 14.28 10.43
N ASP A 31 -5.18 15.10 11.22
CA ASP A 31 -3.75 15.30 11.06
C ASP A 31 -2.98 14.08 11.60
N CYS A 32 -2.45 13.29 10.70
CA CYS A 32 -1.69 12.08 11.01
C CYS A 32 -0.18 12.33 11.13
N SER A 33 0.29 13.56 11.05
CA SER A 33 1.74 13.88 11.03
C SER A 33 2.50 13.43 12.27
N ALA A 34 1.81 13.30 13.41
CA ALA A 34 2.38 12.84 14.67
C ALA A 34 2.13 11.34 14.96
N PHE A 35 1.46 10.63 14.06
CA PHE A 35 1.10 9.23 14.29
C PHE A 35 2.30 8.32 14.02
N SER A 36 2.52 7.37 14.91
CA SER A 36 3.44 6.26 14.64
C SER A 36 2.79 5.23 13.71
N ALA A 37 3.60 4.40 13.05
CA ALA A 37 3.13 3.37 12.14
C ALA A 37 2.14 2.38 12.81
N GLU A 38 2.23 2.21 14.12
CA GLU A 38 1.38 1.33 14.92
C GLU A 38 -0.06 1.86 15.08
N TYR A 39 -0.29 3.14 14.77
CA TYR A 39 -1.60 3.76 14.91
C TYR A 39 -2.50 3.52 13.69
N PHE A 40 -1.93 3.04 12.60
CA PHE A 40 -2.68 2.79 11.38
C PHE A 40 -3.25 1.36 11.35
N PRO A 41 -4.47 1.17 10.80
CA PRO A 41 -5.10 -0.13 10.72
C PRO A 41 -4.29 -1.12 9.90
N LEU A 42 -4.29 -2.37 10.33
CA LEU A 42 -3.73 -3.52 9.65
C LEU A 42 -4.81 -4.29 8.88
N PHE A 43 -4.41 -5.28 8.10
CA PHE A 43 -5.37 -6.19 7.44
C PHE A 43 -6.22 -6.98 8.43
N SER A 44 -5.70 -7.27 9.63
CA SER A 44 -6.47 -7.86 10.73
C SER A 44 -7.65 -6.98 11.15
N ASP A 45 -7.46 -5.65 11.21
CA ASP A 45 -8.51 -4.72 11.60
C ASP A 45 -9.60 -4.62 10.53
N LEU A 46 -9.21 -4.68 9.25
CA LEU A 46 -10.15 -4.77 8.14
C LEU A 46 -11.00 -6.05 8.22
N LEU A 47 -10.36 -7.17 8.51
CA LEU A 47 -11.06 -8.46 8.65
C LEU A 47 -12.04 -8.42 9.84
N GLU A 48 -11.63 -7.87 10.95
CA GLU A 48 -12.48 -7.69 12.14
C GLU A 48 -13.69 -6.78 11.83
N THR A 49 -13.46 -5.67 11.13
CA THR A 49 -14.52 -4.76 10.69
C THR A 49 -15.54 -5.48 9.80
N LEU A 50 -15.07 -6.29 8.85
CA LEU A 50 -15.94 -7.10 8.00
C LEU A 50 -16.75 -8.12 8.80
N GLN A 51 -16.12 -8.81 9.75
CA GLN A 51 -16.75 -9.84 10.57
C GLN A 51 -17.77 -9.28 11.59
N SER A 52 -17.59 -8.03 12.02
CA SER A 52 -18.49 -7.35 12.94
C SER A 52 -19.81 -6.89 12.31
N LYS A 53 -19.95 -6.96 10.98
CA LYS A 53 -21.17 -6.55 10.29
C LYS A 53 -22.35 -7.49 10.60
N ASP A 54 -23.52 -6.88 10.83
CA ASP A 54 -24.78 -7.62 11.04
C ASP A 54 -25.19 -8.33 9.74
N LYS A 55 -25.13 -9.65 9.76
CA LYS A 55 -25.44 -10.51 8.60
C LYS A 55 -26.91 -10.85 8.48
N GLU A 56 -27.72 -10.64 9.53
CA GLU A 56 -29.12 -11.07 9.56
C GLU A 56 -30.03 -10.28 8.62
N ARG A 57 -29.61 -9.05 8.28
CA ARG A 57 -30.39 -8.14 7.41
C ARG A 57 -29.88 -8.03 6.00
N MET A 58 -28.92 -8.86 5.61
CA MET A 58 -28.28 -8.80 4.31
C MET A 58 -28.91 -9.80 3.33
N ASP A 59 -28.98 -9.40 2.06
CA ASP A 59 -29.40 -10.31 1.00
C ASP A 59 -28.28 -11.33 0.65
N SER A 60 -28.66 -12.36 -0.10
CA SER A 60 -27.75 -13.47 -0.43
C SER A 60 -26.57 -13.06 -1.29
N LEU A 61 -26.68 -12.01 -2.13
CA LEU A 61 -25.60 -11.51 -2.97
C LEU A 61 -24.55 -10.80 -2.09
N THR A 62 -25.00 -9.89 -1.24
CA THR A 62 -24.14 -9.20 -0.28
C THR A 62 -23.38 -10.18 0.62
N LEU A 63 -24.06 -11.22 1.13
CA LEU A 63 -23.42 -12.26 1.95
C LEU A 63 -22.35 -13.04 1.17
N ARG A 64 -22.59 -13.33 -0.11
CA ARG A 64 -21.61 -13.99 -0.98
C ARG A 64 -20.37 -13.12 -1.20
N ASP A 65 -20.58 -11.83 -1.44
CA ASP A 65 -19.49 -10.89 -1.69
C ASP A 65 -18.67 -10.63 -0.42
N MET A 66 -19.32 -10.54 0.74
CA MET A 66 -18.64 -10.51 2.05
C MET A 66 -17.79 -11.75 2.29
N ARG A 67 -18.31 -12.95 2.02
CA ARG A 67 -17.53 -14.18 2.16
C ARG A 67 -16.34 -14.20 1.20
N THR A 68 -16.51 -13.70 0.00
CA THR A 68 -15.42 -13.58 -0.97
C THR A 68 -14.36 -12.60 -0.49
N ALA A 69 -14.76 -11.42 0.01
CA ALA A 69 -13.86 -10.44 0.59
C ALA A 69 -13.11 -11.02 1.80
N GLU A 70 -13.80 -11.75 2.69
CA GLU A 70 -13.20 -12.43 3.83
C GLU A 70 -12.08 -13.40 3.40
N LEU A 71 -12.33 -14.22 2.37
CA LEU A 71 -11.34 -15.15 1.82
C LEU A 71 -10.12 -14.42 1.22
N TYR A 72 -10.31 -13.26 0.62
CA TYR A 72 -9.19 -12.44 0.15
C TYR A 72 -8.40 -11.87 1.30
N LEU A 73 -9.05 -11.28 2.31
CA LEU A 73 -8.39 -10.70 3.48
C LEU A 73 -7.65 -11.73 4.33
N GLN A 74 -8.18 -12.93 4.49
CA GLN A 74 -7.51 -14.03 5.21
C GLN A 74 -6.12 -14.36 4.65
N LYS A 75 -5.88 -14.17 3.35
CA LYS A 75 -4.54 -14.37 2.76
C LYS A 75 -3.49 -13.42 3.34
N PHE A 76 -3.92 -12.26 3.82
CA PHE A 76 -3.06 -11.24 4.42
C PHE A 76 -3.00 -11.33 5.94
N VAL A 77 -4.00 -11.88 6.60
CA VAL A 77 -4.08 -11.94 8.07
C VAL A 77 -3.44 -13.20 8.64
N THR A 78 -3.77 -14.38 8.07
CA THR A 78 -3.29 -15.68 8.53
C THR A 78 -2.66 -16.52 7.42
N GLY A 79 -2.72 -16.05 6.18
CA GLY A 79 -2.22 -16.75 5.01
C GLY A 79 -0.78 -16.37 4.66
N ARG A 80 -0.36 -16.78 3.46
CA ARG A 80 1.02 -16.65 2.95
C ARG A 80 1.57 -15.22 2.85
N TYR A 81 0.74 -14.21 3.04
CA TYR A 81 1.13 -12.80 2.94
C TYR A 81 1.12 -12.08 4.29
N SER A 82 0.74 -12.76 5.38
CA SER A 82 0.63 -12.16 6.71
C SER A 82 1.95 -11.55 7.20
N ASP A 83 3.05 -12.29 7.03
CA ASP A 83 4.37 -11.87 7.49
C ASP A 83 4.94 -10.66 6.72
N ILE A 84 4.34 -10.35 5.55
CA ILE A 84 4.81 -9.26 4.71
C ILE A 84 4.00 -8.00 4.98
N TRP A 85 2.67 -8.12 5.15
CA TRP A 85 1.79 -6.95 5.12
C TRP A 85 0.86 -6.78 6.34
N ASN A 86 0.78 -7.76 7.25
CA ASN A 86 -0.04 -7.63 8.46
C ASN A 86 0.80 -7.20 9.67
N ALA A 87 1.59 -6.15 9.48
CA ALA A 87 2.42 -5.55 10.52
C ALA A 87 2.57 -4.04 10.26
N PRO A 88 2.87 -3.24 11.30
CA PRO A 88 3.20 -1.83 11.12
C PRO A 88 4.38 -1.66 10.17
N SER A 89 4.39 -0.54 9.44
CA SER A 89 5.51 -0.22 8.55
C SER A 89 6.81 -0.06 9.32
N THR A 90 7.88 -0.69 8.82
CA THR A 90 9.24 -0.56 9.35
C THR A 90 10.08 0.46 8.58
N LEU A 91 9.49 1.13 7.58
CA LEU A 91 10.19 2.17 6.82
C LEU A 91 10.54 3.34 7.73
N LYS A 92 11.83 3.72 7.72
CA LYS A 92 12.34 4.90 8.43
C LYS A 92 12.51 6.03 7.43
N THR A 93 11.96 7.19 7.75
CA THR A 93 11.94 8.37 6.88
C THR A 93 12.98 9.41 7.24
N ASP A 94 13.70 9.20 8.34
CA ASP A 94 14.69 10.12 8.92
C ASP A 94 16.14 9.83 8.48
N ALA A 95 16.33 8.87 7.57
CA ALA A 95 17.66 8.52 7.09
C ALA A 95 18.05 9.35 5.84
N ASP A 96 19.30 9.84 5.81
CA ASP A 96 19.85 10.57 4.66
C ASP A 96 20.08 9.68 3.43
N LEU A 97 20.25 8.37 3.65
CA LEU A 97 20.43 7.36 2.61
C LEU A 97 19.54 6.16 2.91
N ILE A 98 18.71 5.80 1.94
CA ILE A 98 17.85 4.63 2.02
C ILE A 98 18.14 3.75 0.80
N ASP A 99 18.42 2.48 1.03
CA ASP A 99 18.61 1.46 0.01
C ASP A 99 17.44 0.47 0.05
N PHE A 100 16.82 0.22 -1.11
CA PHE A 100 15.75 -0.76 -1.29
C PHE A 100 16.24 -1.91 -2.15
N ASP A 101 16.63 -3.01 -1.52
CA ASP A 101 17.04 -4.23 -2.22
C ASP A 101 15.81 -5.05 -2.66
N PHE A 102 15.59 -5.12 -3.97
CA PHE A 102 14.55 -5.94 -4.60
C PHE A 102 15.05 -7.29 -5.14
N GLN A 103 16.32 -7.64 -4.95
CA GLN A 103 16.91 -8.83 -5.54
C GLN A 103 16.14 -10.11 -5.19
N SER A 104 15.78 -10.26 -3.92
CA SER A 104 15.02 -11.41 -3.43
C SER A 104 13.59 -11.47 -4.00
N LEU A 105 12.98 -10.32 -4.30
CA LEU A 105 11.64 -10.23 -4.90
C LEU A 105 11.66 -10.63 -6.37
N PHE A 106 12.68 -10.24 -7.13
CA PHE A 106 12.83 -10.64 -8.52
C PHE A 106 13.21 -12.11 -8.68
N ALA A 107 13.99 -12.66 -7.75
CA ALA A 107 14.35 -14.08 -7.74
C ALA A 107 13.11 -14.98 -7.52
N ASN A 108 12.10 -14.51 -6.83
CA ASN A 108 10.85 -15.19 -6.65
C ASN A 108 9.95 -15.01 -7.87
N LYS A 109 9.47 -16.11 -8.46
CA LYS A 109 8.56 -16.10 -9.60
C LYS A 109 7.16 -15.49 -9.29
N ASN A 110 6.98 -14.91 -8.12
CA ASN A 110 5.72 -14.30 -7.70
C ASN A 110 5.69 -12.80 -8.01
N ASN A 111 5.43 -12.48 -9.26
CA ASN A 111 5.36 -11.10 -9.75
C ASN A 111 4.31 -10.25 -9.01
N VAL A 112 3.29 -10.86 -8.40
CA VAL A 112 2.23 -10.15 -7.66
C VAL A 112 2.81 -9.49 -6.41
N VAL A 113 3.64 -10.23 -5.65
CA VAL A 113 4.30 -9.69 -4.45
C VAL A 113 5.31 -8.62 -4.84
N ALA A 114 6.13 -8.88 -5.85
CA ALA A 114 7.13 -7.94 -6.33
C ALA A 114 6.47 -6.62 -6.79
N ASN A 115 5.42 -6.68 -7.61
CA ASN A 115 4.67 -5.51 -8.06
C ASN A 115 4.08 -4.71 -6.89
N ALA A 116 3.49 -5.38 -5.89
CA ALA A 116 2.90 -4.70 -4.76
C ALA A 116 3.96 -4.00 -3.88
N GLN A 117 5.08 -4.66 -3.60
CA GLN A 117 6.16 -4.06 -2.84
C GLN A 117 6.81 -2.89 -3.59
N MET A 118 7.04 -3.04 -4.89
CA MET A 118 7.54 -1.95 -5.72
C MET A 118 6.59 -0.76 -5.71
N LEU A 119 5.27 -0.98 -5.81
CA LEU A 119 4.29 0.10 -5.74
C LEU A 119 4.40 0.87 -4.42
N LEU A 120 4.50 0.18 -3.29
CA LEU A 120 4.61 0.81 -1.98
C LEU A 120 5.89 1.63 -1.86
N VAL A 121 7.03 1.07 -2.28
CA VAL A 121 8.32 1.78 -2.25
C VAL A 121 8.33 2.98 -3.18
N PHE A 122 7.80 2.86 -4.39
CA PHE A 122 7.73 3.98 -5.33
C PHE A 122 6.81 5.10 -4.84
N ARG A 123 5.69 4.76 -4.21
CA ARG A 123 4.82 5.76 -3.56
C ARG A 123 5.52 6.45 -2.39
N PHE A 124 6.27 5.71 -1.61
CA PHE A 124 7.09 6.28 -0.55
C PHE A 124 8.11 7.29 -1.11
N ILE A 125 8.89 6.89 -2.12
CA ILE A 125 9.88 7.78 -2.77
C ILE A 125 9.20 9.03 -3.36
N GLU A 126 8.07 8.85 -4.05
CA GLU A 126 7.29 9.97 -4.61
C GLU A 126 6.88 10.97 -3.52
N GLN A 127 6.41 10.47 -2.38
CA GLN A 127 6.01 11.31 -1.26
C GLN A 127 7.20 12.05 -0.66
N GLU A 128 8.36 11.41 -0.51
CA GLU A 128 9.56 12.05 -0.01
C GLU A 128 10.07 13.17 -0.94
N VAL A 129 9.99 12.98 -2.25
CA VAL A 129 10.32 14.02 -3.24
C VAL A 129 9.34 15.21 -3.11
N ILE A 130 8.05 14.95 -2.94
CA ILE A 130 7.05 16.00 -2.73
C ILE A 130 7.33 16.75 -1.43
N ASN A 131 7.59 16.05 -0.35
CA ASN A 131 7.89 16.63 0.97
C ASN A 131 9.14 17.53 0.91
N ALA A 132 10.20 17.07 0.23
CA ALA A 132 11.42 17.87 0.03
C ALA A 132 11.14 19.16 -0.76
N ARG A 133 10.32 19.08 -1.79
CA ARG A 133 9.91 20.27 -2.57
C ARG A 133 9.11 21.28 -1.75
N GLU A 134 8.17 20.81 -0.93
CA GLU A 134 7.40 21.70 -0.06
C GLU A 134 8.31 22.38 0.98
N LYS A 135 9.24 21.66 1.59
CA LYS A 135 10.25 22.24 2.49
C LYS A 135 11.13 23.27 1.78
N ASN A 136 11.48 23.04 0.53
CA ASN A 136 12.28 23.99 -0.27
C ASN A 136 11.51 25.29 -0.56
N LYS A 137 10.19 25.27 -0.73
CA LYS A 137 9.37 26.49 -0.83
C LYS A 137 9.45 27.33 0.46
N GLY A 138 9.66 26.69 1.60
CA GLY A 138 9.90 27.34 2.89
C GLY A 138 11.34 27.81 3.11
N GLY A 139 12.22 27.70 2.11
CA GLY A 139 13.62 28.17 2.18
C GLY A 139 14.64 27.10 2.52
N ALA A 140 14.26 25.83 2.66
CA ALA A 140 15.22 24.73 2.74
C ALA A 140 15.93 24.55 1.38
N ASN A 141 17.08 23.88 1.38
CA ASN A 141 17.82 23.54 0.15
C ASN A 141 18.09 22.02 0.15
N LEU A 142 17.02 21.27 -0.01
CA LEU A 142 17.06 19.81 -0.03
C LEU A 142 17.10 19.29 -1.47
N HIS A 143 17.98 18.35 -1.72
CA HIS A 143 18.08 17.66 -3.00
C HIS A 143 17.84 16.16 -2.79
N THR A 144 16.95 15.60 -3.57
CA THR A 144 16.69 14.15 -3.58
C THR A 144 17.37 13.55 -4.80
N LEU A 145 18.27 12.59 -4.58
CA LEU A 145 18.89 11.81 -5.63
C LEU A 145 18.32 10.39 -5.62
N ILE A 146 17.77 9.96 -6.74
CA ILE A 146 17.26 8.60 -6.91
C ILE A 146 18.22 7.85 -7.85
N ILE A 147 18.82 6.78 -7.35
CA ILE A 147 19.70 5.90 -8.13
C ILE A 147 18.98 4.57 -8.32
N ALA A 148 18.71 4.20 -9.55
CA ALA A 148 18.15 2.90 -9.91
C ALA A 148 19.25 2.05 -10.53
N ASP A 149 19.87 1.18 -9.73
CA ASP A 149 20.78 0.18 -10.24
C ASP A 149 20.00 -0.92 -10.96
N GLU A 150 20.60 -1.51 -11.98
CA GLU A 150 19.95 -2.54 -12.82
C GLU A 150 18.57 -2.09 -13.36
N ALA A 151 18.44 -0.82 -13.75
CA ALA A 151 17.17 -0.21 -14.17
C ALA A 151 16.40 -1.03 -15.23
N HIS A 152 17.07 -1.86 -15.99
CA HIS A 152 16.44 -2.75 -16.98
C HIS A 152 15.50 -3.79 -16.35
N LEU A 153 15.70 -4.16 -15.09
CA LEU A 153 14.82 -5.07 -14.37
C LEU A 153 13.47 -4.42 -14.03
N TYR A 154 13.46 -3.09 -13.90
CA TYR A 154 12.25 -2.31 -13.59
C TYR A 154 11.49 -1.91 -14.86
N ILE A 155 12.16 -1.87 -16.02
CA ILE A 155 11.57 -1.49 -17.31
C ILE A 155 11.02 -2.73 -18.05
N ASP A 156 10.70 -3.79 -17.34
CA ASP A 156 10.05 -4.98 -17.90
C ASP A 156 8.52 -4.76 -17.98
N PRO A 157 7.85 -5.09 -19.09
CA PRO A 157 6.39 -5.06 -19.21
C PRO A 157 5.64 -5.83 -18.12
N LYS A 158 6.32 -6.75 -17.43
CA LYS A 158 5.78 -7.43 -16.24
C LYS A 158 5.59 -6.51 -15.04
N PHE A 159 6.25 -5.35 -15.04
CA PHE A 159 6.23 -4.37 -13.95
C PHE A 159 5.81 -2.98 -14.46
N PRO A 160 4.57 -2.82 -14.98
CA PRO A 160 4.11 -1.55 -15.56
C PRO A 160 4.15 -0.40 -14.56
N ILE A 161 3.98 -0.69 -13.28
CA ILE A 161 4.03 0.29 -12.17
C ILE A 161 5.40 0.96 -12.10
N ALA A 162 6.48 0.22 -12.32
CA ALA A 162 7.83 0.77 -12.30
C ALA A 162 8.05 1.75 -13.46
N LEU A 163 7.58 1.40 -14.65
CA LEU A 163 7.68 2.27 -15.82
C LEU A 163 6.91 3.58 -15.62
N ASP A 164 5.70 3.51 -15.10
CA ASP A 164 4.87 4.69 -14.78
C ASP A 164 5.54 5.58 -13.73
N PHE A 165 6.16 4.99 -12.73
CA PHE A 165 6.91 5.72 -11.72
C PHE A 165 8.08 6.50 -12.35
N PHE A 166 8.97 5.84 -13.08
CA PHE A 166 10.13 6.50 -13.69
C PHE A 166 9.72 7.59 -14.69
N TYR A 167 8.66 7.35 -15.46
CA TYR A 167 8.11 8.35 -16.36
C TYR A 167 7.55 9.57 -15.62
N SER A 168 6.82 9.35 -14.55
CA SER A 168 6.25 10.44 -13.75
C SER A 168 7.33 11.23 -13.03
N MET A 169 8.34 10.56 -12.50
CA MET A 169 9.48 11.21 -11.84
C MET A 169 10.30 12.06 -12.81
N SER A 170 10.60 11.55 -14.01
CA SER A 170 11.35 12.31 -15.02
C SER A 170 10.66 13.59 -15.49
N LYS A 171 9.33 13.70 -15.33
CA LYS A 171 8.57 14.91 -15.68
C LYS A 171 8.44 15.91 -14.53
N ARG A 172 8.69 15.48 -13.30
CA ARG A 172 8.50 16.30 -12.10
C ARG A 172 9.79 16.93 -11.56
N ILE A 173 10.94 16.59 -12.20
CA ILE A 173 12.25 17.15 -11.86
C ILE A 173 12.49 18.49 -12.63
#